data_6b72696341fa3ba4a372af1c1e89a659
#
_entry.id   6b72696341fa3ba4a372af1c1e89a659
#
_cell.length_a   1.000
_cell.length_b   1.000
_cell.length_c   1.000
_cell.angle_alpha   90.00
_cell.angle_beta   90.00
_cell.angle_gamma   90.00
#
_symmetry.space_group_name_H-M   'P 1'
#
loop_
_entity.id
_entity.type
_entity.pdbx_description
1 polymer ?
#
loop_
_entity_poly.entity_id
_entity_poly.type
_entity_poly.pdbx_seq_one_letter_code
_entity_poly.pdbx_strand_id
1 'polypeptide(L)'
;LANGNTEFIGILIPNLHNHYYSEMLNQILQTYEQFGYKFLVFIGNGHADTERQYIQELLAYKIEGLIILSDVIPSKELADLHLPIVTIEREDQYVCSVNTDNYMGGVQATSLLASHNCDVFIHVNSPTAPEVPAYGRINGFLSICKEKKLPHRIIYKEFGNTYDSIRTNMIDVLNELERNYPNQKKGVFISSDTHANVFLNLLIQRYGSLPSDYYLVGFDDSPISTEAVIPISTVGQHIDQIAHEAVKLLVEQMNERKKRKPVPLEKPIHKVITPYLIRRETTEKTKVSAATDC
;
A
#
# COMPACT_ATOMS: atom_id res chain seq x y z
N LEU A 1 -25.53 -8.24 -26.75
CA LEU A 1 -25.26 -6.79 -26.52
C LEU A 1 -26.52 -5.97 -26.85
N ALA A 2 -27.68 -6.36 -26.29
CA ALA A 2 -28.97 -5.74 -26.63
C ALA A 2 -29.17 -4.31 -26.08
N ASN A 3 -28.31 -3.81 -25.15
CA ASN A 3 -28.52 -2.52 -24.49
C ASN A 3 -27.32 -1.53 -24.58
N GLY A 4 -26.35 -1.77 -25.46
CA GLY A 4 -25.21 -0.85 -25.61
C GLY A 4 -24.21 -0.86 -24.45
N ASN A 5 -24.44 -1.61 -23.38
CA ASN A 5 -23.56 -1.74 -22.23
C ASN A 5 -22.52 -2.82 -22.48
N THR A 6 -21.26 -2.53 -22.22
CA THR A 6 -20.15 -3.47 -22.43
C THR A 6 -19.87 -4.35 -21.22
N GLU A 7 -20.34 -3.94 -20.03
CA GLU A 7 -20.07 -4.56 -18.73
C GLU A 7 -18.58 -4.62 -18.38
N PHE A 8 -17.77 -3.70 -18.95
CA PHE A 8 -16.34 -3.61 -18.66
C PHE A 8 -16.03 -2.46 -17.72
N ILE A 9 -15.21 -2.74 -16.72
CA ILE A 9 -14.54 -1.77 -15.88
C ILE A 9 -13.05 -1.78 -16.25
N GLY A 10 -12.46 -0.60 -16.47
CA GLY A 10 -11.02 -0.45 -16.64
C GLY A 10 -10.32 -0.42 -15.28
N ILE A 11 -9.13 -0.98 -15.22
CA ILE A 11 -8.23 -0.89 -14.07
C ILE A 11 -6.88 -0.41 -14.54
N LEU A 12 -6.37 0.65 -13.93
CA LEU A 12 -5.03 1.15 -14.16
C LEU A 12 -4.22 1.00 -12.86
N ILE A 13 -3.16 0.19 -12.93
CA ILE A 13 -2.34 -0.20 -11.80
C ILE A 13 -0.87 0.15 -12.07
N PRO A 14 -0.09 0.62 -11.07
CA PRO A 14 1.29 1.02 -11.29
C PRO A 14 2.21 -0.14 -11.70
N ASN A 15 2.12 -1.27 -11.01
CA ASN A 15 2.92 -2.47 -11.25
C ASN A 15 2.30 -3.67 -10.52
N LEU A 16 2.76 -4.87 -10.84
CA LEU A 16 2.37 -6.11 -10.13
C LEU A 16 3.50 -6.66 -9.24
N HIS A 17 4.64 -5.99 -9.24
CA HIS A 17 5.79 -6.37 -8.44
C HIS A 17 5.58 -6.10 -6.94
N ASN A 18 4.94 -4.99 -6.61
CA ASN A 18 4.52 -4.73 -5.24
C ASN A 18 3.32 -5.62 -4.90
N HIS A 19 3.46 -6.47 -3.89
CA HIS A 19 2.45 -7.45 -3.48
C HIS A 19 1.13 -6.82 -3.03
N TYR A 20 1.14 -5.56 -2.57
CA TYR A 20 -0.09 -4.81 -2.32
C TYR A 20 -0.93 -4.65 -3.59
N TYR A 21 -0.31 -4.25 -4.70
CA TYR A 21 -1.05 -4.04 -5.96
C TYR A 21 -1.55 -5.34 -6.57
N SER A 22 -0.74 -6.41 -6.54
CA SER A 22 -1.18 -7.70 -7.06
C SER A 22 -2.30 -8.30 -6.23
N GLU A 23 -2.26 -8.17 -4.91
CA GLU A 23 -3.35 -8.61 -4.04
C GLU A 23 -4.60 -7.74 -4.18
N MET A 24 -4.46 -6.41 -4.28
CA MET A 24 -5.58 -5.52 -4.56
C MET A 24 -6.27 -5.88 -5.87
N LEU A 25 -5.51 -6.14 -6.94
CA LEU A 25 -6.05 -6.59 -8.20
C LEU A 25 -6.80 -7.92 -8.06
N ASN A 26 -6.22 -8.90 -7.35
CA ASN A 26 -6.86 -10.17 -7.07
C ASN A 26 -8.22 -10.00 -6.38
N GLN A 27 -8.29 -9.17 -5.35
CA GLN A 27 -9.52 -8.87 -4.62
C GLN A 27 -10.55 -8.11 -5.48
N ILE A 28 -10.12 -7.18 -6.32
CA ILE A 28 -11.02 -6.49 -7.27
C ILE A 28 -11.62 -7.50 -8.25
N LEU A 29 -10.82 -8.39 -8.83
CA LEU A 29 -11.30 -9.37 -9.80
C LEU A 29 -12.33 -10.35 -9.21
N GLN A 30 -12.20 -10.71 -7.92
CA GLN A 30 -13.16 -11.55 -7.21
C GLN A 30 -14.54 -10.90 -7.07
N THR A 31 -14.65 -9.58 -7.14
CA THR A 31 -15.95 -8.88 -7.08
C THR A 31 -16.85 -9.17 -8.28
N TYR A 32 -16.34 -9.83 -9.33
CA TYR A 32 -17.14 -10.27 -10.48
C TYR A 32 -18.34 -11.12 -10.06
N GLU A 33 -18.18 -12.02 -9.11
CA GLU A 33 -19.25 -12.89 -8.62
C GLU A 33 -20.43 -12.08 -8.06
N GLN A 34 -20.16 -10.94 -7.45
CA GLN A 34 -21.19 -10.10 -6.84
C GLN A 34 -21.78 -9.07 -7.80
N PHE A 35 -20.94 -8.40 -8.59
CA PHE A 35 -21.34 -7.25 -9.40
C PHE A 35 -21.50 -7.56 -10.90
N GLY A 36 -20.93 -8.66 -11.38
CA GLY A 36 -21.07 -9.14 -12.78
C GLY A 36 -20.27 -8.35 -13.81
N TYR A 37 -19.40 -7.42 -13.41
CA TYR A 37 -18.56 -6.65 -14.32
C TYR A 37 -17.25 -7.37 -14.64
N LYS A 38 -16.85 -7.34 -15.90
CA LYS A 38 -15.56 -7.81 -16.40
C LYS A 38 -14.52 -6.70 -16.31
N PHE A 39 -13.26 -7.06 -16.19
CA PHE A 39 -12.19 -6.09 -15.98
C PHE A 39 -11.18 -6.10 -17.14
N LEU A 40 -10.79 -4.91 -17.59
CA LEU A 40 -9.67 -4.68 -18.49
C LEU A 40 -8.55 -4.00 -17.70
N VAL A 41 -7.40 -4.65 -17.61
CA VAL A 41 -6.29 -4.24 -16.73
C VAL A 41 -5.12 -3.75 -17.57
N PHE A 42 -4.62 -2.56 -17.26
CA PHE A 42 -3.39 -2.00 -17.83
C PHE A 42 -2.39 -1.65 -16.72
N ILE A 43 -1.10 -1.85 -17.00
CA ILE A 43 -0.01 -1.60 -16.06
C ILE A 43 0.79 -0.40 -16.56
N GLY A 44 0.71 0.73 -15.85
CA GLY A 44 1.25 2.03 -16.28
C GLY A 44 2.74 2.23 -15.99
N ASN A 45 3.31 1.45 -15.07
CA ASN A 45 4.71 1.55 -14.64
C ASN A 45 5.14 2.95 -14.15
N GLY A 46 4.20 3.78 -13.70
CA GLY A 46 4.47 5.13 -13.19
C GLY A 46 4.83 6.16 -14.27
N HIS A 47 4.45 5.92 -15.53
CA HIS A 47 4.70 6.83 -16.64
C HIS A 47 3.41 7.50 -17.13
N ALA A 48 3.25 8.80 -16.86
CA ALA A 48 2.02 9.54 -17.15
C ALA A 48 1.57 9.46 -18.61
N ASP A 49 2.48 9.56 -19.57
CA ASP A 49 2.11 9.51 -20.99
C ASP A 49 1.64 8.11 -21.41
N THR A 50 2.29 7.07 -20.88
CA THR A 50 1.84 5.68 -21.09
C THR A 50 0.46 5.46 -20.49
N GLU A 51 0.22 5.96 -19.28
CA GLU A 51 -1.09 5.84 -18.64
C GLU A 51 -2.20 6.61 -19.38
N ARG A 52 -1.89 7.80 -19.91
CA ARG A 52 -2.82 8.54 -20.78
C ARG A 52 -3.20 7.73 -22.02
N GLN A 53 -2.21 7.11 -22.66
CA GLN A 53 -2.45 6.24 -23.81
C GLN A 53 -3.37 5.06 -23.41
N TYR A 54 -3.08 4.38 -22.30
CA TYR A 54 -3.90 3.26 -21.83
C TYR A 54 -5.33 3.66 -21.47
N ILE A 55 -5.52 4.86 -20.91
CA ILE A 55 -6.86 5.39 -20.68
C ILE A 55 -7.60 5.57 -22.00
N GLN A 56 -6.95 6.10 -23.05
CA GLN A 56 -7.58 6.23 -24.37
C GLN A 56 -7.95 4.86 -24.98
N GLU A 57 -7.10 3.86 -24.80
CA GLU A 57 -7.41 2.48 -25.23
C GLU A 57 -8.60 1.91 -24.45
N LEU A 58 -8.65 2.08 -23.13
CA LEU A 58 -9.77 1.67 -22.28
C LEU A 58 -11.08 2.33 -22.72
N LEU A 59 -11.04 3.63 -23.03
CA LEU A 59 -12.20 4.36 -23.56
C LEU A 59 -12.66 3.82 -24.93
N ALA A 60 -11.71 3.44 -25.78
CA ALA A 60 -12.01 2.80 -27.08
C ALA A 60 -12.71 1.44 -26.91
N TYR A 61 -12.40 0.69 -25.84
CA TYR A 61 -13.12 -0.53 -25.45
C TYR A 61 -14.48 -0.24 -24.81
N LYS A 62 -14.88 1.03 -24.68
CA LYS A 62 -16.14 1.49 -24.10
C LYS A 62 -16.36 0.97 -22.67
N ILE A 63 -15.35 1.12 -21.83
CA ILE A 63 -15.50 0.85 -20.39
C ILE A 63 -16.60 1.72 -19.79
N GLU A 64 -17.30 1.21 -18.81
CA GLU A 64 -18.38 1.94 -18.12
C GLU A 64 -17.92 2.67 -16.87
N GLY A 65 -16.74 2.32 -16.37
CA GLY A 65 -16.10 2.94 -15.22
C GLY A 65 -14.62 2.60 -15.15
N LEU A 66 -13.87 3.30 -14.29
CA LEU A 66 -12.42 3.16 -14.18
C LEU A 66 -11.99 3.17 -12.71
N ILE A 67 -11.16 2.21 -12.32
CA ILE A 67 -10.47 2.16 -11.03
C ILE A 67 -9.00 2.49 -11.27
N ILE A 68 -8.44 3.42 -10.52
CA ILE A 68 -7.05 3.86 -10.66
C ILE A 68 -6.31 3.72 -9.34
N LEU A 69 -5.19 3.00 -9.37
CA LEU A 69 -4.26 2.83 -8.25
C LEU A 69 -2.98 3.64 -8.42
N SER A 70 -2.82 4.29 -9.57
CA SER A 70 -1.68 5.15 -9.89
C SER A 70 -1.97 6.61 -9.50
N ASP A 71 -0.91 7.38 -9.26
CA ASP A 71 -0.97 8.80 -8.88
C ASP A 71 -0.34 9.76 -9.89
N VAL A 72 0.14 9.24 -11.06
CA VAL A 72 0.91 10.05 -12.01
C VAL A 72 0.05 10.95 -12.91
N ILE A 73 -1.25 10.63 -13.10
CA ILE A 73 -2.17 11.50 -13.86
C ILE A 73 -2.92 12.41 -12.89
N PRO A 74 -2.96 13.73 -13.10
CA PRO A 74 -3.71 14.64 -12.24
C PRO A 74 -5.20 14.28 -12.16
N SER A 75 -5.78 14.33 -10.97
CA SER A 75 -7.20 13.97 -10.76
C SER A 75 -8.18 14.87 -11.50
N LYS A 76 -7.81 16.13 -11.73
CA LYS A 76 -8.60 17.02 -12.58
C LYS A 76 -8.71 16.50 -14.01
N GLU A 77 -7.60 16.01 -14.58
CA GLU A 77 -7.58 15.39 -15.92
C GLU A 77 -8.47 14.15 -15.97
N LEU A 78 -8.47 13.35 -14.89
CA LEU A 78 -9.34 12.18 -14.76
C LEU A 78 -10.83 12.58 -14.70
N ALA A 79 -11.17 13.62 -13.95
CA ALA A 79 -12.54 14.12 -13.85
C ALA A 79 -13.08 14.63 -15.21
N ASP A 80 -12.20 15.20 -16.04
CA ASP A 80 -12.54 15.71 -17.38
C ASP A 80 -12.88 14.58 -18.39
N LEU A 81 -12.62 13.32 -18.06
CA LEU A 81 -13.04 12.17 -18.87
C LEU A 81 -14.56 11.94 -18.84
N HIS A 82 -15.27 12.58 -17.91
CA HIS A 82 -16.70 12.41 -17.73
C HIS A 82 -17.16 10.94 -17.61
N LEU A 83 -16.34 10.13 -16.96
CA LEU A 83 -16.56 8.70 -16.68
C LEU A 83 -16.64 8.48 -15.17
N PRO A 84 -17.44 7.54 -14.64
CA PRO A 84 -17.33 7.12 -13.26
C PRO A 84 -15.91 6.65 -12.95
N ILE A 85 -15.29 7.25 -11.95
CA ILE A 85 -13.91 6.93 -11.53
C ILE A 85 -13.84 6.81 -10.02
N VAL A 86 -13.12 5.79 -9.56
CA VAL A 86 -12.72 5.64 -8.16
C VAL A 86 -11.22 5.43 -8.11
N THR A 87 -10.56 6.21 -7.28
CA THR A 87 -9.13 6.03 -6.97
C THR A 87 -8.95 5.28 -5.66
N ILE A 88 -7.84 4.58 -5.51
CA ILE A 88 -7.44 3.91 -4.26
C ILE A 88 -6.15 4.57 -3.77
N GLU A 89 -6.11 4.89 -2.46
CA GLU A 89 -4.98 5.59 -1.82
C GLU A 89 -4.67 6.96 -2.44
N ARG A 90 -5.73 7.65 -2.88
CA ARG A 90 -5.60 8.99 -3.45
C ARG A 90 -6.88 9.78 -3.19
N GLU A 91 -6.79 10.88 -2.45
CA GLU A 91 -7.91 11.71 -2.04
C GLU A 91 -7.74 13.15 -2.52
N ASP A 92 -8.74 13.66 -3.22
CA ASP A 92 -8.79 15.03 -3.67
C ASP A 92 -10.24 15.50 -3.96
N GLN A 93 -10.40 16.74 -4.42
CA GLN A 93 -11.72 17.31 -4.66
C GLN A 93 -12.37 16.92 -6.00
N TYR A 94 -11.76 16.06 -6.82
CA TYR A 94 -12.19 15.79 -8.20
C TYR A 94 -12.81 14.42 -8.40
N VAL A 95 -12.29 13.39 -7.76
CA VAL A 95 -12.73 12.00 -7.96
C VAL A 95 -13.01 11.30 -6.63
N CYS A 96 -13.92 10.34 -6.67
CA CYS A 96 -14.20 9.50 -5.50
C CYS A 96 -13.00 8.61 -5.16
N SER A 97 -12.84 8.28 -3.88
CA SER A 97 -11.72 7.43 -3.45
C SER A 97 -12.08 6.48 -2.31
N VAL A 98 -11.29 5.42 -2.19
CA VAL A 98 -11.25 4.54 -1.02
C VAL A 98 -9.82 4.49 -0.52
N ASN A 99 -9.60 4.86 0.72
CA ASN A 99 -8.27 5.03 1.32
C ASN A 99 -8.18 4.27 2.64
N THR A 100 -6.97 3.97 3.07
CA THR A 100 -6.67 3.51 4.42
C THR A 100 -6.52 4.72 5.36
N ASP A 101 -6.88 4.57 6.64
CA ASP A 101 -6.42 5.50 7.68
C ASP A 101 -4.92 5.28 7.92
N ASN A 102 -4.12 5.86 7.02
CA ASN A 102 -2.67 5.72 7.02
C ASN A 102 -2.02 6.31 8.27
N TYR A 103 -2.63 7.35 8.86
CA TYR A 103 -2.15 7.94 10.12
C TYR A 103 -2.27 6.92 11.26
N MET A 104 -3.44 6.32 11.42
CA MET A 104 -3.65 5.28 12.42
C MET A 104 -2.72 4.07 12.19
N GLY A 105 -2.48 3.71 10.95
CA GLY A 105 -1.53 2.65 10.60
C GLY A 105 -0.10 2.96 11.06
N GLY A 106 0.39 4.19 10.83
CA GLY A 106 1.68 4.66 11.35
C GLY A 106 1.75 4.66 12.87
N VAL A 107 0.66 5.05 13.54
CA VAL A 107 0.52 4.98 15.00
C VAL A 107 0.63 3.55 15.50
N GLN A 108 -0.08 2.61 14.88
CA GLN A 108 -0.08 1.18 15.27
C GLN A 108 1.30 0.55 15.12
N ALA A 109 1.96 0.74 13.96
CA ALA A 109 3.29 0.20 13.69
C ALA A 109 4.32 0.71 14.70
N THR A 110 4.33 2.03 14.94
CA THR A 110 5.30 2.67 15.83
C THR A 110 5.05 2.32 17.29
N SER A 111 3.79 2.22 17.70
CA SER A 111 3.43 1.80 19.06
C SER A 111 3.86 0.37 19.36
N LEU A 112 3.74 -0.55 18.38
CA LEU A 112 4.26 -1.91 18.52
C LEU A 112 5.77 -1.89 18.74
N LEU A 113 6.52 -1.18 17.89
CA LEU A 113 7.96 -1.08 18.04
C LEU A 113 8.36 -0.44 19.39
N ALA A 114 7.63 0.58 19.84
CA ALA A 114 7.86 1.24 21.14
C ALA A 114 7.70 0.27 22.32
N SER A 115 6.79 -0.72 22.22
CA SER A 115 6.60 -1.73 23.27
C SER A 115 7.80 -2.67 23.46
N HIS A 116 8.71 -2.71 22.49
CA HIS A 116 9.92 -3.55 22.54
C HIS A 116 11.16 -2.84 23.12
N ASN A 117 11.03 -1.59 23.59
CA ASN A 117 12.12 -0.81 24.15
C ASN A 117 13.34 -0.74 23.22
N CYS A 118 13.13 -0.38 21.96
CA CYS A 118 14.21 -0.11 21.02
C CYS A 118 14.94 1.17 21.37
N ASP A 119 16.25 1.23 21.08
CA ASP A 119 17.07 2.41 21.33
C ASP A 119 16.86 3.51 20.27
N VAL A 120 16.52 3.09 19.05
CA VAL A 120 16.24 3.97 17.92
C VAL A 120 15.11 3.44 17.07
N PHE A 121 14.29 4.37 16.56
CA PHE A 121 13.13 4.08 15.71
C PHE A 121 13.37 4.61 14.31
N ILE A 122 13.24 3.76 13.30
CA ILE A 122 13.53 4.10 11.93
C ILE A 122 12.27 3.86 11.09
N HIS A 123 11.84 4.88 10.34
CA HIS A 123 10.82 4.71 9.32
C HIS A 123 11.46 4.82 7.94
N VAL A 124 11.30 3.77 7.14
CA VAL A 124 11.81 3.71 5.75
C VAL A 124 10.64 3.86 4.79
N ASN A 125 10.68 4.91 3.97
CA ASN A 125 9.59 5.23 3.05
C ASN A 125 10.15 5.75 1.72
N SER A 126 9.39 5.58 0.64
CA SER A 126 9.63 6.32 -0.59
C SER A 126 9.29 7.80 -0.39
N PRO A 127 9.91 8.73 -1.13
CA PRO A 127 9.48 10.11 -1.14
C PRO A 127 7.98 10.19 -1.45
N THR A 128 7.22 10.80 -0.56
CA THR A 128 5.76 10.89 -0.65
C THR A 128 5.36 12.34 -0.36
N ALA A 129 4.52 12.91 -1.21
CA ALA A 129 4.02 14.26 -1.00
C ALA A 129 3.02 14.31 0.16
N PRO A 130 2.97 15.40 0.94
CA PRO A 130 2.08 15.53 2.10
C PRO A 130 0.59 15.38 1.78
N GLU A 131 0.20 15.66 0.54
CA GLU A 131 -1.18 15.58 0.04
C GLU A 131 -1.63 14.14 -0.25
N VAL A 132 -0.69 13.20 -0.36
CA VAL A 132 -0.99 11.78 -0.63
C VAL A 132 -1.40 11.10 0.67
N PRO A 133 -2.50 10.30 0.71
CA PRO A 133 -2.96 9.62 1.93
C PRO A 133 -1.88 8.81 2.63
N ALA A 134 -0.99 8.16 1.88
CA ALA A 134 0.13 7.37 2.41
C ALA A 134 1.12 8.18 3.27
N TYR A 135 1.18 9.52 3.12
CA TYR A 135 1.97 10.39 4.01
C TYR A 135 1.50 10.32 5.46
N GLY A 136 0.27 9.93 5.69
CA GLY A 136 -0.28 9.67 7.01
C GLY A 136 0.57 8.68 7.82
N ARG A 137 1.23 7.69 7.19
CA ARG A 137 2.15 6.74 7.86
C ARG A 137 3.30 7.46 8.54
N ILE A 138 3.87 8.45 7.85
CA ILE A 138 4.95 9.30 8.37
C ILE A 138 4.44 10.13 9.56
N ASN A 139 3.28 10.75 9.43
CA ASN A 139 2.69 11.56 10.49
C ASN A 139 2.37 10.73 11.73
N GLY A 140 1.82 9.52 11.56
CA GLY A 140 1.56 8.60 12.66
C GLY A 140 2.83 8.15 13.38
N PHE A 141 3.88 7.82 12.61
CA PHE A 141 5.20 7.51 13.16
C PHE A 141 5.76 8.66 13.98
N LEU A 142 5.79 9.87 13.42
CA LEU A 142 6.31 11.07 14.10
C LEU A 142 5.50 11.42 15.34
N SER A 143 4.18 11.24 15.30
CA SER A 143 3.30 11.51 16.44
C SER A 143 3.68 10.68 17.66
N ILE A 144 3.85 9.36 17.50
CA ILE A 144 4.26 8.47 18.60
C ILE A 144 5.69 8.74 19.05
N CYS A 145 6.60 8.98 18.11
CA CYS A 145 8.00 9.31 18.47
C CYS A 145 8.06 10.60 19.30
N LYS A 146 7.28 11.62 18.94
CA LYS A 146 7.22 12.88 19.67
C LYS A 146 6.57 12.71 21.05
N GLU A 147 5.43 12.05 21.12
CA GLU A 147 4.69 11.79 22.37
C GLU A 147 5.56 11.07 23.40
N LYS A 148 6.25 10.01 22.95
CA LYS A 148 7.07 9.16 23.82
C LYS A 148 8.53 9.60 23.90
N LYS A 149 8.91 10.70 23.23
CA LYS A 149 10.29 11.24 23.16
C LYS A 149 11.30 10.19 22.69
N LEU A 150 10.95 9.41 21.66
CA LEU A 150 11.77 8.34 21.12
C LEU A 150 12.84 8.89 20.16
N PRO A 151 14.11 8.46 20.27
CA PRO A 151 15.12 8.75 19.25
C PRO A 151 14.68 8.14 17.92
N HIS A 152 14.57 8.95 16.87
CA HIS A 152 14.01 8.47 15.61
C HIS A 152 14.64 9.09 14.38
N ARG A 153 14.49 8.42 13.24
CA ARG A 153 14.89 8.88 11.91
C ARG A 153 13.90 8.40 10.85
N ILE A 154 13.68 9.23 9.84
CA ILE A 154 13.01 8.84 8.60
C ILE A 154 14.08 8.74 7.51
N ILE A 155 14.07 7.65 6.78
CA ILE A 155 14.91 7.43 5.59
C ILE A 155 14.00 7.44 4.37
N TYR A 156 14.16 8.46 3.53
CA TYR A 156 13.51 8.53 2.23
C TYR A 156 14.42 7.91 1.17
N LYS A 157 13.90 6.93 0.44
CA LYS A 157 14.67 6.24 -0.60
C LYS A 157 13.78 5.90 -1.78
N GLU A 158 14.23 6.28 -2.99
CA GLU A 158 13.62 5.79 -4.22
C GLU A 158 14.02 4.33 -4.45
N PHE A 159 13.06 3.43 -4.37
CA PHE A 159 13.34 1.99 -4.49
C PHE A 159 13.29 1.47 -5.92
N GLY A 160 12.57 2.17 -6.82
CA GLY A 160 12.33 1.71 -8.18
C GLY A 160 11.26 0.61 -8.24
N ASN A 161 11.10 0.01 -9.44
CA ASN A 161 9.99 -0.89 -9.77
C ASN A 161 10.45 -2.33 -10.07
N THR A 162 11.67 -2.71 -9.74
CA THR A 162 12.20 -4.05 -9.93
C THR A 162 12.82 -4.58 -8.65
N TYR A 163 12.85 -5.91 -8.50
CA TYR A 163 13.50 -6.54 -7.35
C TYR A 163 14.95 -6.07 -7.18
N ASP A 164 15.72 -6.01 -8.28
CA ASP A 164 17.14 -5.62 -8.22
C ASP A 164 17.32 -4.18 -7.77
N SER A 165 16.49 -3.25 -8.24
CA SER A 165 16.54 -1.85 -7.82
C SER A 165 16.17 -1.71 -6.34
N ILE A 166 15.11 -2.39 -5.88
CA ILE A 166 14.69 -2.38 -4.48
C ILE A 166 15.81 -2.98 -3.60
N ARG A 167 16.37 -4.10 -4.01
CA ARG A 167 17.45 -4.78 -3.27
C ARG A 167 18.68 -3.88 -3.14
N THR A 168 19.13 -3.27 -4.23
CA THR A 168 20.30 -2.37 -4.24
C THR A 168 20.08 -1.20 -3.31
N ASN A 169 18.94 -0.53 -3.40
CA ASN A 169 18.62 0.62 -2.55
C ASN A 169 18.42 0.21 -1.08
N MET A 170 17.91 -1.00 -0.82
CA MET A 170 17.74 -1.50 0.54
C MET A 170 19.07 -1.90 1.20
N ILE A 171 20.07 -2.33 0.40
CA ILE A 171 21.45 -2.51 0.89
C ILE A 171 22.03 -1.19 1.42
N ASP A 172 21.80 -0.09 0.73
CA ASP A 172 22.23 1.24 1.20
C ASP A 172 21.57 1.61 2.53
N VAL A 173 20.26 1.34 2.66
CA VAL A 173 19.53 1.57 3.93
C VAL A 173 20.14 0.73 5.04
N LEU A 174 20.36 -0.56 4.82
CA LEU A 174 20.96 -1.44 5.83
C LEU A 174 22.37 -0.95 6.25
N ASN A 175 23.22 -0.61 5.27
CA ASN A 175 24.57 -0.09 5.54
C ASN A 175 24.53 1.24 6.32
N GLU A 176 23.56 2.10 6.03
CA GLU A 176 23.36 3.35 6.77
C GLU A 176 22.97 3.07 8.23
N LEU A 177 22.07 2.12 8.48
CA LEU A 177 21.64 1.75 9.82
C LEU A 177 22.79 1.17 10.65
N GLU A 178 23.58 0.28 10.06
CA GLU A 178 24.72 -0.34 10.76
C GLU A 178 25.82 0.67 11.09
N ARG A 179 26.10 1.60 10.18
CA ARG A 179 27.10 2.65 10.41
C ARG A 179 26.67 3.65 11.48
N ASN A 180 25.39 4.05 11.47
CA ASN A 180 24.90 5.13 12.34
C ASN A 180 24.44 4.63 13.71
N TYR A 181 24.04 3.36 13.81
CA TYR A 181 23.44 2.78 15.02
C TYR A 181 24.08 1.42 15.38
N PRO A 182 25.43 1.35 15.47
CA PRO A 182 26.08 0.11 15.87
C PRO A 182 25.68 -0.27 17.30
N ASN A 183 25.42 -1.55 17.53
CA ASN A 183 25.07 -2.11 18.84
C ASN A 183 23.81 -1.52 19.50
N GLN A 184 22.97 -0.80 18.75
CA GLN A 184 21.69 -0.29 19.22
C GLN A 184 20.56 -1.21 18.77
N LYS A 185 19.56 -1.36 19.63
CA LYS A 185 18.32 -2.07 19.32
C LYS A 185 17.44 -1.19 18.43
N LYS A 186 17.13 -1.67 17.24
CA LYS A 186 16.47 -0.92 16.17
C LYS A 186 15.03 -1.37 15.99
N GLY A 187 14.11 -0.44 16.10
CA GLY A 187 12.72 -0.62 15.66
C GLY A 187 12.57 -0.06 14.25
N VAL A 188 12.39 -0.93 13.27
CA VAL A 188 12.32 -0.55 11.85
C VAL A 188 10.90 -0.72 11.33
N PHE A 189 10.27 0.38 10.93
CA PHE A 189 9.00 0.40 10.24
C PHE A 189 9.24 0.69 8.75
N ILE A 190 8.91 -0.26 7.89
CA ILE A 190 9.04 -0.13 6.43
C ILE A 190 7.64 0.00 5.82
N SER A 191 7.47 0.97 4.93
CA SER A 191 6.19 1.42 4.40
C SER A 191 5.43 0.40 3.53
N SER A 192 6.01 -0.78 3.22
CA SER A 192 5.30 -1.89 2.57
C SER A 192 5.92 -3.24 2.93
N ASP A 193 5.12 -4.29 2.89
CA ASP A 193 5.57 -5.67 3.15
C ASP A 193 6.56 -6.16 2.08
N THR A 194 6.39 -5.74 0.83
CA THR A 194 7.33 -6.07 -0.25
C THR A 194 8.74 -5.58 0.08
N HIS A 195 8.87 -4.34 0.51
CA HIS A 195 10.15 -3.75 0.90
C HIS A 195 10.66 -4.33 2.23
N ALA A 196 9.77 -4.58 3.19
CA ALA A 196 10.12 -5.20 4.46
C ALA A 196 10.70 -6.60 4.27
N ASN A 197 10.14 -7.40 3.35
CA ASN A 197 10.67 -8.72 3.01
C ASN A 197 12.06 -8.65 2.39
N VAL A 198 12.32 -7.69 1.51
CA VAL A 198 13.67 -7.51 0.93
C VAL A 198 14.67 -7.14 2.03
N PHE A 199 14.30 -6.25 2.95
CA PHE A 199 15.15 -5.87 4.08
C PHE A 199 15.42 -7.06 5.02
N LEU A 200 14.38 -7.85 5.34
CA LEU A 200 14.51 -9.07 6.14
C LEU A 200 15.46 -10.08 5.50
N ASN A 201 15.31 -10.32 4.18
CA ASN A 201 16.18 -11.23 3.45
C ASN A 201 17.64 -10.76 3.46
N LEU A 202 17.91 -9.46 3.39
CA LEU A 202 19.25 -8.90 3.50
C LEU A 202 19.85 -9.13 4.90
N LEU A 203 19.06 -8.95 5.95
CA LEU A 203 19.49 -9.27 7.33
C LEU A 203 19.85 -10.75 7.47
N ILE A 204 18.99 -11.64 6.97
CA ILE A 204 19.23 -13.09 7.02
C ILE A 204 20.47 -13.48 6.20
N GLN A 205 20.65 -12.91 4.99
CA GLN A 205 21.83 -13.16 4.16
C GLN A 205 23.13 -12.69 4.83
N ARG A 206 23.09 -11.59 5.58
CA ARG A 206 24.28 -11.01 6.23
C ARG A 206 24.63 -11.70 7.55
N TYR A 207 23.62 -12.09 8.32
CA TYR A 207 23.81 -12.56 9.70
C TYR A 207 23.40 -14.03 9.93
N GLY A 208 22.85 -14.70 8.93
CA GLY A 208 22.34 -16.06 9.04
C GLY A 208 20.94 -16.17 9.66
N SER A 209 20.44 -15.12 10.29
CA SER A 209 19.12 -15.04 10.94
C SER A 209 18.69 -13.59 11.08
N LEU A 210 17.46 -13.35 11.55
CA LEU A 210 17.05 -12.01 12.00
C LEU A 210 17.79 -11.68 13.31
N PRO A 211 18.65 -10.64 13.32
CA PRO A 211 19.42 -10.29 14.51
C PRO A 211 18.52 -9.91 15.70
N SER A 212 18.96 -10.20 16.91
CA SER A 212 18.19 -9.96 18.13
C SER A 212 17.93 -8.46 18.40
N ASP A 213 18.75 -7.58 17.85
CA ASP A 213 18.66 -6.13 17.96
C ASP A 213 17.83 -5.46 16.86
N TYR A 214 17.20 -6.23 15.94
CA TYR A 214 16.27 -5.70 14.95
C TYR A 214 14.83 -6.17 15.22
N TYR A 215 13.89 -5.22 15.25
CA TYR A 215 12.45 -5.43 15.26
C TYR A 215 11.88 -4.79 14.00
N LEU A 216 11.15 -5.57 13.21
CA LEU A 216 10.68 -5.15 11.90
C LEU A 216 9.16 -5.19 11.82
N VAL A 217 8.58 -4.11 11.33
CA VAL A 217 7.15 -4.00 11.00
C VAL A 217 7.01 -3.53 9.56
N GLY A 218 6.20 -4.24 8.79
CA GLY A 218 5.77 -3.87 7.44
C GLY A 218 4.45 -3.11 7.42
N PHE A 219 3.87 -3.03 6.23
CA PHE A 219 2.57 -2.43 5.99
C PHE A 219 1.91 -3.15 4.82
N ASP A 220 0.62 -3.33 4.82
CA ASP A 220 -0.31 -3.86 3.83
C ASP A 220 -1.06 -5.12 4.29
N ASP A 221 -0.41 -6.04 5.01
CA ASP A 221 -0.81 -7.45 5.19
C ASP A 221 -1.01 -8.16 3.85
N SER A 222 -0.10 -7.90 2.93
CA SER A 222 -0.04 -8.61 1.66
C SER A 222 0.51 -10.03 1.86
N PRO A 223 0.26 -10.99 0.95
CA PRO A 223 0.66 -12.39 1.11
C PRO A 223 2.12 -12.59 1.51
N ILE A 224 3.03 -11.75 1.00
CA ILE A 224 4.46 -11.84 1.29
C ILE A 224 4.78 -11.68 2.79
N SER A 225 3.93 -10.98 3.55
CA SER A 225 4.15 -10.81 5.00
C SER A 225 4.01 -12.12 5.78
N THR A 226 3.20 -13.04 5.28
CA THR A 226 3.01 -14.39 5.84
C THR A 226 3.95 -15.42 5.21
N GLU A 227 4.22 -15.29 3.90
CA GLU A 227 5.04 -16.22 3.12
C GLU A 227 6.55 -15.98 3.28
N ALA A 228 6.96 -14.86 3.88
CA ALA A 228 8.36 -14.55 4.17
C ALA A 228 9.00 -15.67 5.02
N VAL A 229 10.31 -15.87 4.87
CA VAL A 229 11.08 -16.89 5.63
C VAL A 229 10.86 -16.75 7.14
N ILE A 230 10.74 -15.54 7.63
CA ILE A 230 10.27 -15.19 8.97
C ILE A 230 9.04 -14.32 8.79
N PRO A 231 7.83 -14.77 9.17
CA PRO A 231 6.61 -13.99 9.03
C PRO A 231 6.72 -12.60 9.64
N ILE A 232 6.31 -11.60 8.85
CA ILE A 232 6.53 -10.18 9.14
C ILE A 232 5.33 -9.62 9.90
N SER A 233 5.57 -9.00 11.06
CA SER A 233 4.59 -8.14 11.72
C SER A 233 4.26 -6.97 10.82
N THR A 234 2.97 -6.68 10.64
CA THR A 234 2.53 -5.70 9.65
C THR A 234 1.26 -4.99 10.09
N VAL A 235 0.98 -3.87 9.46
CA VAL A 235 -0.31 -3.19 9.56
C VAL A 235 -1.14 -3.54 8.33
N GLY A 236 -2.23 -4.27 8.54
CA GLY A 236 -3.14 -4.67 7.47
C GLY A 236 -4.08 -3.54 7.07
N GLN A 237 -4.30 -3.40 5.77
CA GLN A 237 -5.15 -2.35 5.19
C GLN A 237 -6.60 -2.81 4.94
N HIS A 238 -6.96 -4.08 5.17
CA HIS A 238 -8.21 -4.68 4.69
C HIS A 238 -8.35 -4.55 3.17
N ILE A 239 -7.38 -5.10 2.43
CA ILE A 239 -7.32 -5.01 0.96
C ILE A 239 -8.61 -5.52 0.31
N ASP A 240 -9.20 -6.59 0.84
CA ASP A 240 -10.49 -7.14 0.45
C ASP A 240 -11.63 -6.12 0.59
N GLN A 241 -11.70 -5.43 1.72
CA GLN A 241 -12.71 -4.42 1.99
C GLN A 241 -12.52 -3.18 1.11
N ILE A 242 -11.28 -2.71 0.92
CA ILE A 242 -10.97 -1.58 0.03
C ILE A 242 -11.40 -1.92 -1.40
N ALA A 243 -11.04 -3.10 -1.90
CA ALA A 243 -11.41 -3.56 -3.23
C ALA A 243 -12.93 -3.60 -3.43
N HIS A 244 -13.64 -4.22 -2.47
CA HIS A 244 -15.09 -4.30 -2.48
C HIS A 244 -15.75 -2.91 -2.47
N GLU A 245 -15.33 -2.02 -1.56
CA GLU A 245 -15.90 -0.67 -1.46
C GLU A 245 -15.58 0.20 -2.68
N ALA A 246 -14.41 0.03 -3.30
CA ALA A 246 -14.05 0.73 -4.54
C ALA A 246 -14.94 0.30 -5.71
N VAL A 247 -15.12 -1.00 -5.92
CA VAL A 247 -16.00 -1.50 -6.99
C VAL A 247 -17.46 -1.12 -6.71
N LYS A 248 -17.93 -1.26 -5.47
CA LYS A 248 -19.30 -0.87 -5.08
C LYS A 248 -19.56 0.60 -5.37
N LEU A 249 -18.65 1.49 -4.93
CA LEU A 249 -18.78 2.93 -5.14
C LEU A 249 -18.77 3.27 -6.64
N LEU A 250 -17.97 2.57 -7.44
CA LEU A 250 -17.94 2.74 -8.88
C LEU A 250 -19.25 2.28 -9.53
N VAL A 251 -19.74 1.11 -9.16
CA VAL A 251 -21.01 0.53 -9.69
C VAL A 251 -22.21 1.42 -9.32
N GLU A 252 -22.24 1.98 -8.13
CA GLU A 252 -23.27 2.94 -7.72
C GLU A 252 -23.28 4.17 -8.66
N GLN A 253 -22.12 4.74 -8.97
CA GLN A 253 -22.00 5.86 -9.91
C GLN A 253 -22.42 5.44 -11.35
N MET A 254 -22.01 4.27 -11.81
CA MET A 254 -22.37 3.74 -13.13
C MET A 254 -23.89 3.55 -13.25
N ASN A 255 -24.53 2.98 -12.22
CA ASN A 255 -25.98 2.78 -12.18
C ASN A 255 -26.73 4.11 -12.11
N GLU A 256 -26.25 5.10 -11.38
CA GLU A 256 -26.86 6.44 -11.35
C GLU A 256 -26.89 7.07 -12.73
N ARG A 257 -25.80 6.97 -13.49
CA ARG A 257 -25.71 7.50 -14.88
C ARG A 257 -26.67 6.83 -15.86
N LYS A 258 -27.07 5.58 -15.61
CA LYS A 258 -28.02 4.85 -16.46
C LYS A 258 -29.48 5.24 -16.22
N LYS A 259 -29.77 6.00 -15.18
CA LYS A 259 -31.13 6.46 -14.88
C LYS A 259 -31.62 7.46 -15.95
N ARG A 260 -32.95 7.51 -16.14
CA ARG A 260 -33.58 8.49 -17.07
C ARG A 260 -33.29 9.95 -16.66
N LYS A 261 -33.10 10.21 -15.37
CA LYS A 261 -32.76 11.53 -14.81
C LYS A 261 -31.63 11.30 -13.81
N PRO A 262 -30.38 11.22 -14.27
CA PRO A 262 -29.26 11.05 -13.37
C PRO A 262 -29.05 12.26 -12.47
N VAL A 263 -28.72 12.04 -11.21
CA VAL A 263 -28.35 13.07 -10.25
C VAL A 263 -26.83 13.02 -10.07
N PRO A 264 -26.08 13.99 -10.60
CA PRO A 264 -24.63 14.04 -10.40
C PRO A 264 -24.28 14.17 -8.92
N LEU A 265 -23.15 13.60 -8.52
CA LEU A 265 -22.60 13.83 -7.20
C LEU A 265 -22.22 15.31 -7.07
N GLU A 266 -22.69 15.97 -6.00
CA GLU A 266 -22.30 17.36 -5.69
C GLU A 266 -20.82 17.45 -5.31
N LYS A 267 -20.30 16.42 -4.64
CA LYS A 267 -18.90 16.29 -4.22
C LYS A 267 -18.45 14.84 -4.32
N PRO A 268 -17.15 14.60 -4.55
CA PRO A 268 -16.59 13.27 -4.46
C PRO A 268 -16.84 12.62 -3.09
N ILE A 269 -17.05 11.32 -3.10
CA ILE A 269 -17.20 10.51 -1.89
C ILE A 269 -15.84 9.89 -1.57
N HIS A 270 -15.39 10.07 -0.34
CA HIS A 270 -14.15 9.46 0.17
C HIS A 270 -14.48 8.51 1.30
N LYS A 271 -14.08 7.25 1.14
CA LYS A 271 -14.21 6.22 2.17
C LYS A 271 -12.86 5.95 2.79
N VAL A 272 -12.81 5.89 4.10
CA VAL A 272 -11.59 5.60 4.86
C VAL A 272 -11.77 4.30 5.62
N ILE A 273 -10.88 3.35 5.40
CA ILE A 273 -10.89 2.02 6.04
C ILE A 273 -9.87 2.02 7.18
N THR A 274 -10.31 1.63 8.36
CA THR A 274 -9.45 1.54 9.55
C THR A 274 -8.50 0.35 9.41
N PRO A 275 -7.18 0.54 9.53
CA PRO A 275 -6.21 -0.53 9.49
C PRO A 275 -6.17 -1.34 10.79
N TYR A 276 -5.52 -2.50 10.77
CA TYR A 276 -5.35 -3.36 11.92
C TYR A 276 -3.92 -3.89 12.04
N LEU A 277 -3.42 -4.00 13.28
CA LEU A 277 -2.08 -4.48 13.57
C LEU A 277 -2.04 -6.00 13.67
N ILE A 278 -1.08 -6.62 12.99
CA ILE A 278 -0.81 -8.05 13.07
C ILE A 278 0.61 -8.25 13.59
N ARG A 279 0.71 -8.98 14.69
CA ARG A 279 1.99 -9.36 15.30
C ARG A 279 2.42 -10.72 14.77
N ARG A 280 3.66 -10.80 14.30
CA ARG A 280 4.31 -12.03 13.82
C ARG A 280 5.75 -12.10 14.33
N GLU A 281 6.53 -13.02 13.83
CA GLU A 281 7.85 -13.41 14.37
C GLU A 281 8.90 -12.31 14.26
N THR A 282 8.76 -11.33 13.36
CA THR A 282 9.72 -10.21 13.29
C THR A 282 9.65 -9.26 14.48
N THR A 283 8.58 -9.34 15.29
CA THR A 283 8.47 -8.63 16.58
C THR A 283 8.22 -9.60 17.74
N GLU A 284 7.50 -10.70 17.54
CA GLU A 284 7.20 -11.69 18.59
C GLU A 284 8.28 -12.80 18.56
N LYS A 285 9.52 -12.43 18.89
CA LYS A 285 10.65 -13.38 18.90
C LYS A 285 10.41 -14.45 19.93
N THR A 286 10.15 -15.67 19.48
CA THR A 286 10.10 -16.84 20.36
C THR A 286 11.48 -16.98 21.02
N LYS A 287 11.53 -16.98 22.35
CA LYS A 287 12.74 -17.43 23.04
C LYS A 287 12.95 -18.86 22.61
N VAL A 288 13.93 -19.12 21.75
CA VAL A 288 14.43 -20.47 21.54
C VAL A 288 14.86 -20.94 22.92
N SER A 289 14.05 -21.81 23.53
CA SER A 289 14.48 -22.53 24.72
C SER A 289 15.75 -23.23 24.30
N ALA A 290 16.87 -22.90 24.95
CA ALA A 290 18.09 -23.64 24.82
C ALA A 290 17.69 -25.12 25.04
N ALA A 291 17.74 -25.90 23.96
CA ALA A 291 17.67 -27.34 24.09
C ALA A 291 18.85 -27.71 24.97
N THR A 292 18.56 -28.05 26.21
CA THR A 292 19.49 -28.65 27.13
C THR A 292 20.05 -29.90 26.45
N ASP A 293 21.35 -29.88 26.26
CA ASP A 293 22.15 -31.03 25.86
C ASP A 293 21.70 -32.28 26.63
N CYS A 294 21.38 -33.34 25.89
CA CYS A 294 21.44 -34.73 26.34
C CYS A 294 22.46 -35.47 25.52
#